data_e2fd0d5606dc9efe7fb7eca1cb95cadd
#
_entry.id   e2fd0d5606dc9efe7fb7eca1cb95cadd
#
_cell.length_a   1.000
_cell.length_b   1.000
_cell.length_c   1.000
_cell.angle_alpha   90.00
_cell.angle_beta   90.00
_cell.angle_gamma   90.00
#
_symmetry.space_group_name_H-M   'P 1'
#
loop_
_entity.id
_entity.type
_entity.pdbx_description
1 polymer ?
#
loop_
_entity_poly.entity_id
_entity_poly.type
_entity_poly.pdbx_seq_one_letter_code
_entity_poly.pdbx_strand_id
1 'polypeptide(L)'
;MNLKKAWQAFLVTVSCGMLNVAGAQQRPVFIPEDYVAEQAQADFVANGPKLLFSDSPETVYNNGILYRDKVEGDVRLFLHHVNGVAGKKKLAVMLKNTDNLRPVHYKVTRSGVAGFAYDYMRDGKNSQKEYFDDSSQKPQDGKLGFGHSHELLSGRGIILPTDKLYTATVDLHFDKPVEVSVLMCETKSDLELFNEAAAIQPMDEHPLRGTFEAADWNYTLKKPVNAPEKPLMLELATSQEGYAKGVDATTGLPAENYGNYGVIYKVNFTIAGKKPISFILNPIGGPFAGYGVLENKTKGERQLLALPEKKVCLGSQIEEAIELAQLKAGEYSFIWSPPGASNLPVQLIWEKTE
;
A
#
# COMPACT_ATOMS: atom_id res chain seq x y z
N MET A 1 42.49 -3.89 50.47
CA MET A 1 42.56 -2.60 49.73
C MET A 1 41.65 -2.72 48.53
N ASN A 2 40.41 -2.17 48.72
CA ASN A 2 39.29 -2.30 47.76
C ASN A 2 39.32 -1.16 46.75
N LEU A 3 39.32 -1.50 45.46
CA LEU A 3 39.04 -0.53 44.38
C LEU A 3 37.81 -0.97 43.61
N LYS A 4 36.67 -0.43 44.00
CA LYS A 4 35.44 -0.48 43.19
C LYS A 4 35.60 0.52 42.05
N LYS A 5 35.64 0.02 40.79
CA LYS A 5 35.46 0.85 39.61
C LYS A 5 33.98 1.00 39.35
N ALA A 6 33.47 2.24 39.51
CA ALA A 6 32.16 2.64 39.11
C ALA A 6 32.13 2.80 37.58
N TRP A 7 31.21 2.07 36.91
CA TRP A 7 30.83 2.33 35.55
C TRP A 7 29.61 3.28 35.56
N GLN A 8 29.81 4.51 35.15
CA GLN A 8 28.72 5.41 34.86
C GLN A 8 28.17 5.05 33.48
N ALA A 9 26.97 4.47 33.45
CA ALA A 9 26.20 4.32 32.24
C ALA A 9 25.60 5.69 31.89
N PHE A 10 26.04 6.28 30.78
CA PHE A 10 25.37 7.44 30.17
C PHE A 10 24.09 6.92 29.50
N LEU A 11 22.94 7.09 30.17
CA LEU A 11 21.63 6.98 29.55
C LEU A 11 21.43 8.22 28.66
N VAL A 12 21.62 8.10 27.37
CA VAL A 12 21.08 9.04 26.42
C VAL A 12 19.59 8.73 26.28
N THR A 13 18.78 9.40 27.06
CA THR A 13 17.33 9.47 26.85
C THR A 13 17.10 10.30 25.59
N VAL A 14 16.95 9.63 24.44
CA VAL A 14 16.31 10.24 23.27
C VAL A 14 14.84 10.39 23.63
N SER A 15 14.48 11.55 24.14
CA SER A 15 13.08 11.95 24.25
C SER A 15 12.54 12.09 22.83
N CYS A 16 11.91 11.04 22.33
CA CYS A 16 11.02 11.13 21.18
C CYS A 16 9.84 11.99 21.63
N GLY A 17 9.97 13.31 21.46
CA GLY A 17 8.88 14.25 21.70
C GLY A 17 7.76 13.90 20.73
N MET A 18 6.73 13.23 21.23
CA MET A 18 5.41 13.27 20.61
C MET A 18 4.92 14.71 20.73
N LEU A 19 5.32 15.55 19.78
CA LEU A 19 4.65 16.80 19.54
C LEU A 19 3.25 16.44 19.04
N ASN A 20 2.26 16.54 19.94
CA ASN A 20 0.88 16.71 19.56
C ASN A 20 0.80 18.00 18.71
N VAL A 21 1.08 17.89 17.43
CA VAL A 21 0.59 18.86 16.48
C VAL A 21 -0.92 18.70 16.57
N ALA A 22 -1.61 19.74 17.05
CA ALA A 22 -3.06 19.81 17.00
C ALA A 22 -3.42 19.50 15.53
N GLY A 23 -3.81 18.25 15.26
CA GLY A 23 -4.11 17.79 13.92
C GLY A 23 -5.21 18.67 13.39
N ALA A 24 -4.97 19.33 12.28
CA ALA A 24 -6.02 20.04 11.59
C ALA A 24 -7.14 19.04 11.38
N GLN A 25 -8.29 19.28 11.98
CA GLN A 25 -9.43 18.38 11.88
C GLN A 25 -9.88 18.37 10.43
N GLN A 26 -9.90 17.19 9.79
CA GLN A 26 -10.41 17.05 8.44
C GLN A 26 -11.81 17.65 8.34
N ARG A 27 -12.06 18.40 7.29
CA ARG A 27 -13.36 19.02 7.04
C ARG A 27 -14.00 18.41 5.79
N PRO A 28 -15.28 18.00 5.84
CA PRO A 28 -16.02 17.67 4.64
C PRO A 28 -16.04 18.88 3.71
N VAL A 29 -15.83 18.61 2.42
CA VAL A 29 -15.92 19.60 1.33
C VAL A 29 -16.91 19.05 0.31
N PHE A 30 -17.69 19.92 -0.28
CA PHE A 30 -18.57 19.59 -1.39
C PHE A 30 -17.99 20.19 -2.66
N ILE A 31 -17.69 19.36 -3.66
CA ILE A 31 -17.19 19.79 -4.97
C ILE A 31 -18.37 19.76 -5.93
N PRO A 32 -18.92 20.92 -6.37
CA PRO A 32 -20.07 20.93 -7.26
C PRO A 32 -19.71 20.40 -8.65
N GLU A 33 -20.71 19.94 -9.41
CA GLU A 33 -20.52 19.41 -10.77
C GLU A 33 -19.87 20.40 -11.74
N ASP A 34 -20.12 21.70 -11.55
CA ASP A 34 -19.56 22.79 -12.36
C ASP A 34 -18.21 23.32 -11.83
N TYR A 35 -17.60 22.59 -10.88
CA TYR A 35 -16.30 22.96 -10.32
C TYR A 35 -15.20 22.94 -11.38
N VAL A 36 -14.57 24.09 -11.58
CA VAL A 36 -13.52 24.26 -12.59
C VAL A 36 -12.17 24.40 -11.93
N ALA A 37 -11.31 23.42 -12.13
CA ALA A 37 -9.92 23.44 -11.71
C ALA A 37 -8.97 23.40 -12.91
N GLU A 38 -7.77 23.92 -12.74
CA GLU A 38 -6.68 23.80 -13.71
C GLU A 38 -5.88 22.53 -13.42
N GLN A 39 -5.51 21.78 -14.47
CA GLN A 39 -4.66 20.61 -14.34
C GLN A 39 -3.27 21.03 -13.88
N ALA A 40 -2.83 20.52 -12.74
CA ALA A 40 -1.48 20.72 -12.22
C ALA A 40 -0.46 20.03 -13.14
N GLN A 41 0.58 20.76 -13.53
CA GLN A 41 1.69 20.17 -14.29
C GLN A 41 2.70 19.54 -13.32
N ALA A 42 3.04 18.29 -13.55
CA ALA A 42 4.02 17.57 -12.75
C ALA A 42 5.03 16.83 -13.63
N ASP A 43 6.25 16.70 -13.14
CA ASP A 43 7.21 15.71 -13.66
C ASP A 43 6.89 14.37 -13.01
N PHE A 44 7.06 13.29 -13.78
CA PHE A 44 6.77 11.92 -13.36
C PHE A 44 8.00 11.03 -13.48
N VAL A 45 8.25 10.23 -12.44
CA VAL A 45 9.29 9.19 -12.42
C VAL A 45 8.75 7.96 -11.71
N ALA A 46 8.76 6.81 -12.40
CA ALA A 46 8.51 5.51 -11.81
C ALA A 46 9.84 4.86 -11.41
N ASN A 47 9.92 4.34 -10.19
CA ASN A 47 11.06 3.60 -9.66
C ASN A 47 10.62 2.65 -8.53
N GLY A 48 11.56 2.22 -7.66
CA GLY A 48 11.26 1.40 -6.50
C GLY A 48 11.16 -0.09 -6.79
N PRO A 49 10.48 -0.86 -5.93
CA PRO A 49 10.48 -2.30 -5.98
C PRO A 49 9.68 -2.86 -7.17
N LYS A 50 9.91 -4.15 -7.46
CA LYS A 50 8.94 -4.94 -8.23
C LYS A 50 7.69 -5.16 -7.41
N LEU A 51 6.51 -5.05 -8.03
CA LEU A 51 5.25 -5.40 -7.41
C LEU A 51 4.82 -6.80 -7.86
N LEU A 52 4.72 -7.73 -6.91
CA LEU A 52 3.96 -8.97 -7.08
C LEU A 52 2.53 -8.67 -6.65
N PHE A 53 1.62 -8.74 -7.61
CA PHE A 53 0.22 -8.40 -7.39
C PHE A 53 -0.66 -9.64 -7.55
N SER A 54 -1.39 -10.00 -6.49
CA SER A 54 -2.28 -11.16 -6.44
C SER A 54 -3.65 -10.74 -5.92
N ASP A 55 -4.58 -10.51 -6.86
CA ASP A 55 -5.96 -10.10 -6.61
C ASP A 55 -6.94 -10.81 -7.57
N SER A 56 -6.46 -11.77 -8.36
CA SER A 56 -7.31 -12.55 -9.25
C SER A 56 -6.94 -14.04 -9.19
N PRO A 57 -7.93 -14.91 -8.85
CA PRO A 57 -9.31 -14.57 -8.51
C PRO A 57 -9.40 -13.87 -7.16
N GLU A 58 -10.18 -12.76 -7.08
CA GLU A 58 -10.42 -12.06 -5.81
C GLU A 58 -11.18 -12.97 -4.85
N THR A 59 -12.34 -13.49 -5.27
CA THR A 59 -13.10 -14.48 -4.51
C THR A 59 -12.70 -15.88 -4.93
N VAL A 60 -12.08 -16.61 -4.00
CA VAL A 60 -11.48 -17.93 -4.25
C VAL A 60 -12.46 -19.05 -3.90
N TYR A 61 -12.87 -19.81 -4.92
CA TYR A 61 -13.79 -20.95 -4.77
C TYR A 61 -13.09 -22.31 -4.80
N ASN A 62 -11.84 -22.39 -5.25
CA ASN A 62 -11.10 -23.63 -5.37
C ASN A 62 -9.73 -23.55 -4.70
N ASN A 63 -9.23 -24.68 -4.21
CA ASN A 63 -7.86 -24.77 -3.71
C ASN A 63 -6.86 -24.65 -4.88
N GLY A 64 -5.76 -23.92 -4.67
CA GLY A 64 -4.70 -23.80 -5.68
C GLY A 64 -3.75 -22.64 -5.43
N ILE A 65 -2.84 -22.45 -6.36
CA ILE A 65 -1.94 -21.31 -6.41
C ILE A 65 -2.69 -20.14 -7.06
N LEU A 66 -2.78 -19.02 -6.38
CA LEU A 66 -3.44 -17.81 -6.88
C LEU A 66 -2.49 -16.99 -7.75
N TYR A 67 -1.24 -16.84 -7.30
CA TYR A 67 -0.15 -16.26 -8.07
C TYR A 67 1.19 -16.85 -7.68
N ARG A 68 2.12 -16.93 -8.63
CA ARG A 68 3.50 -17.39 -8.41
C ARG A 68 4.45 -16.70 -9.36
N ASP A 69 5.58 -16.21 -8.82
CA ASP A 69 6.70 -15.74 -9.63
C ASP A 69 8.04 -15.94 -8.90
N LYS A 70 9.13 -15.88 -9.67
CA LYS A 70 10.50 -15.95 -9.16
C LYS A 70 11.14 -14.56 -9.22
N VAL A 71 11.47 -14.01 -8.08
CA VAL A 71 11.92 -12.63 -7.93
C VAL A 71 13.18 -12.50 -7.10
N GLU A 72 13.89 -11.37 -7.24
CA GLU A 72 15.13 -11.03 -6.55
C GLU A 72 15.18 -9.51 -6.31
N GLY A 73 15.94 -9.08 -5.30
CA GLY A 73 16.09 -7.67 -4.94
C GLY A 73 14.91 -7.13 -4.15
N ASP A 74 14.57 -5.87 -4.38
CA ASP A 74 13.47 -5.21 -3.69
C ASP A 74 12.13 -5.58 -4.34
N VAL A 75 11.21 -6.09 -3.51
CA VAL A 75 9.93 -6.61 -3.95
C VAL A 75 8.84 -6.11 -3.01
N ARG A 76 7.73 -5.63 -3.57
CA ARG A 76 6.48 -5.40 -2.86
C ARG A 76 5.50 -6.49 -3.24
N LEU A 77 4.98 -7.20 -2.25
CA LEU A 77 3.84 -8.09 -2.43
C LEU A 77 2.56 -7.36 -2.05
N PHE A 78 1.58 -7.32 -2.92
CA PHE A 78 0.21 -6.97 -2.61
C PHE A 78 -0.69 -8.18 -2.86
N LEU A 79 -1.53 -8.52 -1.87
CA LEU A 79 -2.53 -9.56 -2.02
C LEU A 79 -3.89 -9.12 -1.46
N HIS A 80 -4.97 -9.59 -2.10
CA HIS A 80 -6.34 -9.26 -1.72
C HIS A 80 -7.27 -10.42 -2.13
N HIS A 81 -7.64 -11.29 -1.17
CA HIS A 81 -8.41 -12.49 -1.47
C HIS A 81 -9.48 -12.77 -0.45
N VAL A 82 -10.64 -13.20 -0.95
CA VAL A 82 -11.82 -13.60 -0.19
C VAL A 82 -12.00 -15.11 -0.27
N ASN A 83 -12.33 -15.76 0.86
CA ASN A 83 -12.73 -17.16 0.84
C ASN A 83 -14.20 -17.28 0.39
N GLY A 84 -14.46 -17.68 -0.84
CA GLY A 84 -15.79 -17.83 -1.44
C GLY A 84 -16.50 -19.16 -1.15
N VAL A 85 -15.90 -20.05 -0.35
CA VAL A 85 -16.53 -21.35 -0.06
C VAL A 85 -17.02 -21.44 1.39
N ALA A 86 -18.01 -22.31 1.62
CA ALA A 86 -18.47 -22.63 2.96
C ALA A 86 -17.34 -23.28 3.78
N GLY A 87 -17.16 -22.80 5.02
CA GLY A 87 -16.13 -23.27 5.92
C GLY A 87 -14.85 -22.43 5.88
N LYS A 88 -13.80 -22.94 6.52
CA LYS A 88 -12.53 -22.23 6.66
C LYS A 88 -11.52 -22.75 5.63
N LYS A 89 -10.79 -21.86 5.01
CA LYS A 89 -9.63 -22.16 4.16
C LYS A 89 -8.34 -21.61 4.79
N LYS A 90 -7.22 -22.02 4.27
CA LYS A 90 -5.90 -21.50 4.64
C LYS A 90 -5.35 -20.72 3.46
N LEU A 91 -5.17 -19.40 3.65
CA LEU A 91 -4.42 -18.52 2.75
C LEU A 91 -2.97 -18.49 3.21
N ALA A 92 -2.02 -18.60 2.30
CA ALA A 92 -0.61 -18.57 2.64
C ALA A 92 0.23 -17.89 1.56
N VAL A 93 1.36 -17.30 1.97
CA VAL A 93 2.42 -16.82 1.10
C VAL A 93 3.66 -17.65 1.34
N MET A 94 4.02 -18.47 0.37
CA MET A 94 5.19 -19.34 0.45
C MET A 94 6.40 -18.67 -0.21
N LEU A 95 7.49 -18.60 0.52
CA LEU A 95 8.82 -18.25 0.01
C LEU A 95 9.60 -19.54 -0.17
N LYS A 96 10.07 -19.85 -1.38
CA LYS A 96 10.86 -21.06 -1.66
C LYS A 96 12.22 -20.69 -2.23
N ASN A 97 13.27 -21.15 -1.58
CA ASN A 97 14.61 -21.12 -2.15
C ASN A 97 14.76 -22.21 -3.19
N THR A 98 14.88 -21.83 -4.45
CA THR A 98 15.07 -22.77 -5.56
C THR A 98 16.54 -23.13 -5.83
N ASP A 99 17.48 -22.54 -5.08
CA ASP A 99 18.90 -22.89 -5.15
C ASP A 99 19.17 -24.08 -4.20
N ASN A 100 19.69 -25.17 -4.75
CA ASN A 100 19.99 -26.39 -3.98
C ASN A 100 21.37 -26.38 -3.31
N LEU A 101 22.14 -25.31 -3.47
CA LEU A 101 23.52 -25.20 -2.99
C LEU A 101 23.73 -24.08 -1.98
N ARG A 102 22.95 -23.00 -2.06
CA ARG A 102 23.18 -21.79 -1.29
C ARG A 102 21.92 -21.32 -0.59
N PRO A 103 22.02 -20.84 0.66
CA PRO A 103 20.91 -20.22 1.34
C PRO A 103 20.60 -18.85 0.70
N VAL A 104 19.35 -18.41 0.87
CA VAL A 104 18.87 -17.05 0.56
C VAL A 104 18.62 -16.32 1.85
N HIS A 105 19.04 -15.06 1.94
CA HIS A 105 18.63 -14.17 3.02
C HIS A 105 17.57 -13.22 2.50
N TYR A 106 16.56 -12.97 3.33
CA TYR A 106 15.52 -12.01 3.02
C TYR A 106 15.27 -11.10 4.21
N LYS A 107 14.72 -9.94 3.91
CA LYS A 107 14.30 -8.98 4.92
C LYS A 107 12.90 -8.48 4.60
N VAL A 108 12.00 -8.56 5.57
CA VAL A 108 10.74 -7.81 5.54
C VAL A 108 11.07 -6.42 6.07
N THR A 109 10.93 -5.40 5.21
CA THR A 109 11.29 -4.02 5.57
C THR A 109 10.08 -3.23 6.05
N ARG A 110 8.90 -3.54 5.52
CA ARG A 110 7.63 -2.90 5.86
C ARG A 110 6.47 -3.87 5.59
N SER A 111 5.43 -3.80 6.42
CA SER A 111 4.21 -4.56 6.18
C SER A 111 2.98 -3.85 6.70
N GLY A 112 1.84 -4.12 6.08
CA GLY A 112 0.52 -3.76 6.56
C GLY A 112 -0.45 -4.84 6.17
N VAL A 113 -1.13 -5.44 7.15
CA VAL A 113 -2.03 -6.56 6.95
C VAL A 113 -3.37 -6.30 7.64
N ALA A 114 -4.46 -6.76 7.04
CA ALA A 114 -5.78 -6.73 7.66
C ALA A 114 -6.67 -7.82 7.09
N GLY A 115 -7.76 -8.12 7.81
CA GLY A 115 -8.75 -9.07 7.35
C GLY A 115 -9.87 -9.28 8.37
N PHE A 116 -10.87 -10.04 7.91
CA PHE A 116 -12.00 -10.52 8.73
C PHE A 116 -13.05 -9.46 9.09
N ALA A 117 -12.95 -8.20 8.63
CA ALA A 117 -14.03 -7.24 8.80
C ALA A 117 -15.30 -7.68 8.04
N TYR A 118 -16.43 -7.09 8.38
CA TYR A 118 -17.64 -7.23 7.56
C TYR A 118 -17.60 -6.40 6.30
N ASP A 119 -16.83 -5.32 6.35
CA ASP A 119 -16.69 -4.34 5.28
C ASP A 119 -15.25 -4.42 4.74
N TYR A 120 -15.09 -4.87 3.51
CA TYR A 120 -13.79 -5.03 2.85
C TYR A 120 -13.02 -3.71 2.73
N MET A 121 -13.72 -2.58 2.59
CA MET A 121 -13.07 -1.27 2.59
C MET A 121 -12.39 -0.96 3.93
N ARG A 122 -12.97 -1.45 5.04
CA ARG A 122 -12.35 -1.34 6.36
C ARG A 122 -11.06 -2.15 6.46
N ASP A 123 -11.03 -3.35 5.87
CA ASP A 123 -9.82 -4.16 5.81
C ASP A 123 -8.74 -3.47 4.95
N GLY A 124 -9.09 -2.98 3.75
CA GLY A 124 -8.18 -2.20 2.91
C GLY A 124 -7.61 -0.98 3.64
N LYS A 125 -8.47 -0.21 4.31
CA LYS A 125 -8.08 0.95 5.13
C LYS A 125 -7.17 0.58 6.29
N ASN A 126 -7.45 -0.50 7.02
CA ASN A 126 -6.66 -0.96 8.16
C ASN A 126 -5.28 -1.48 7.74
N SER A 127 -5.20 -2.20 6.62
CA SER A 127 -3.93 -2.63 6.02
C SER A 127 -3.04 -1.44 5.71
N GLN A 128 -3.60 -0.39 5.11
CA GLN A 128 -2.85 0.84 4.84
C GLN A 128 -2.44 1.60 6.10
N LYS A 129 -3.30 1.64 7.11
CA LYS A 129 -2.94 2.21 8.41
C LYS A 129 -1.68 1.56 8.95
N GLU A 130 -1.67 0.23 9.01
CA GLU A 130 -0.52 -0.52 9.50
C GLU A 130 0.71 -0.30 8.62
N TYR A 131 0.54 -0.33 7.29
CA TYR A 131 1.63 -0.13 6.35
C TYR A 131 2.27 1.26 6.44
N PHE A 132 1.49 2.34 6.56
CA PHE A 132 2.00 3.72 6.59
C PHE A 132 2.39 4.23 7.99
N ASP A 133 2.00 3.54 9.05
CA ASP A 133 2.38 3.86 10.42
C ASP A 133 3.76 3.30 10.75
N ASP A 134 4.78 4.17 10.81
CA ASP A 134 6.16 3.77 11.13
C ASP A 134 6.28 3.14 12.51
N SER A 135 5.39 3.49 13.45
CA SER A 135 5.42 2.95 14.82
C SER A 135 4.98 1.48 14.88
N SER A 136 4.21 1.03 13.90
CA SER A 136 3.75 -0.36 13.78
C SER A 136 4.77 -1.26 13.09
N GLN A 137 5.76 -0.70 12.39
CA GLN A 137 6.71 -1.47 11.59
C GLN A 137 7.67 -2.28 12.45
N LYS A 138 7.82 -3.56 12.12
CA LYS A 138 8.75 -4.49 12.77
C LYS A 138 9.55 -5.22 11.69
N PRO A 139 10.62 -4.60 11.16
CA PRO A 139 11.47 -5.26 10.18
C PRO A 139 11.98 -6.60 10.70
N GLN A 140 11.99 -7.62 9.84
CA GLN A 140 12.39 -8.98 10.19
C GLN A 140 13.39 -9.49 9.16
N ASP A 141 14.49 -10.06 9.65
CA ASP A 141 15.45 -10.76 8.81
C ASP A 141 15.12 -12.26 8.84
N GLY A 142 15.22 -12.91 7.68
CA GLY A 142 14.98 -14.33 7.53
C GLY A 142 16.03 -15.00 6.65
N LYS A 143 16.06 -16.34 6.75
CA LYS A 143 16.97 -17.18 5.97
C LYS A 143 16.22 -18.42 5.49
N LEU A 144 16.29 -18.67 4.18
CA LEU A 144 15.81 -19.90 3.56
C LEU A 144 17.02 -20.81 3.32
N GLY A 145 17.04 -21.98 3.92
CA GLY A 145 17.99 -23.05 3.58
C GLY A 145 17.87 -23.43 2.09
N PHE A 146 18.82 -24.16 1.57
CA PHE A 146 18.79 -24.64 0.18
C PHE A 146 17.61 -25.61 -0.03
N GLY A 147 16.75 -25.34 -1.01
CA GLY A 147 15.55 -26.11 -1.30
C GLY A 147 14.42 -25.96 -0.26
N HIS A 148 14.58 -25.15 0.80
CA HIS A 148 13.57 -24.98 1.83
C HIS A 148 12.55 -23.91 1.48
N SER A 149 11.35 -24.09 2.03
CA SER A 149 10.25 -23.12 1.99
C SER A 149 9.97 -22.53 3.36
N HIS A 150 9.34 -21.36 3.37
CA HIS A 150 8.86 -20.68 4.57
C HIS A 150 7.53 -19.97 4.27
N GLU A 151 6.58 -20.03 5.20
CA GLU A 151 5.34 -19.27 5.11
C GLU A 151 5.54 -17.88 5.75
N LEU A 152 5.34 -16.83 4.94
CA LEU A 152 5.73 -15.45 5.26
C LEU A 152 4.83 -14.78 6.30
N LEU A 153 3.49 -14.96 6.22
CA LEU A 153 2.55 -14.10 6.94
C LEU A 153 2.43 -14.45 8.44
N SER A 154 2.51 -15.72 8.78
CA SER A 154 2.30 -16.20 10.15
C SER A 154 3.15 -17.41 10.53
N GLY A 155 3.93 -17.93 9.60
CA GLY A 155 4.63 -19.22 9.70
C GLY A 155 3.74 -20.45 9.54
N ARG A 156 2.42 -20.29 9.37
CA ARG A 156 1.45 -21.40 9.30
C ARG A 156 0.35 -21.18 8.27
N GLY A 157 0.27 -20.02 7.65
CA GLY A 157 -0.85 -19.54 6.85
C GLY A 157 -2.02 -19.01 7.70
N ILE A 158 -2.84 -18.21 7.08
CA ILE A 158 -3.96 -17.49 7.67
C ILE A 158 -5.23 -18.33 7.52
N ILE A 159 -5.93 -18.62 8.60
CA ILE A 159 -7.22 -19.33 8.56
C ILE A 159 -8.32 -18.34 8.23
N LEU A 160 -8.83 -18.39 7.01
CA LEU A 160 -9.78 -17.46 6.43
C LEU A 160 -11.21 -18.06 6.46
N PRO A 161 -12.14 -17.51 7.27
CA PRO A 161 -13.54 -17.95 7.28
C PRO A 161 -14.25 -17.62 5.96
N THR A 162 -15.41 -18.24 5.73
CA THR A 162 -16.33 -17.96 4.61
C THR A 162 -16.61 -16.46 4.51
N ASP A 163 -16.61 -15.92 3.29
CA ASP A 163 -16.92 -14.52 2.96
C ASP A 163 -16.05 -13.49 3.71
N LYS A 164 -14.86 -13.92 4.15
CA LYS A 164 -13.89 -13.01 4.75
C LYS A 164 -12.75 -12.73 3.80
N LEU A 165 -12.39 -11.43 3.78
CA LEU A 165 -11.23 -10.91 3.09
C LEU A 165 -9.98 -11.05 3.96
N TYR A 166 -8.84 -11.27 3.33
CA TYR A 166 -7.52 -10.96 3.87
C TYR A 166 -6.73 -10.18 2.82
N THR A 167 -6.15 -9.06 3.23
CA THR A 167 -5.35 -8.20 2.37
C THR A 167 -4.03 -7.85 3.05
N ALA A 168 -2.97 -7.75 2.28
CA ALA A 168 -1.64 -7.43 2.78
C ALA A 168 -0.83 -6.66 1.73
N THR A 169 -0.01 -5.72 2.22
CA THR A 169 1.09 -5.10 1.50
C THR A 169 2.36 -5.36 2.27
N VAL A 170 3.36 -6.01 1.64
CA VAL A 170 4.61 -6.39 2.31
C VAL A 170 5.79 -6.02 1.41
N ASP A 171 6.69 -5.19 1.91
CA ASP A 171 7.96 -4.88 1.25
C ASP A 171 9.06 -5.81 1.74
N LEU A 172 9.75 -6.42 0.79
CA LEU A 172 10.76 -7.45 0.97
C LEU A 172 12.04 -7.10 0.22
N HIS A 173 13.14 -7.59 0.72
CA HIS A 173 14.40 -7.65 -0.02
C HIS A 173 14.92 -9.08 -0.03
N PHE A 174 15.31 -9.58 -1.20
CA PHE A 174 15.94 -10.90 -1.38
C PHE A 174 17.35 -10.73 -1.95
N ASP A 175 18.35 -11.32 -1.31
CA ASP A 175 19.74 -11.29 -1.79
C ASP A 175 20.00 -12.21 -2.99
N LYS A 176 19.05 -13.08 -3.34
CA LYS A 176 19.06 -14.03 -4.46
C LYS A 176 17.64 -14.37 -4.89
N PRO A 177 17.45 -14.97 -6.06
CA PRO A 177 16.13 -15.36 -6.57
C PRO A 177 15.36 -16.28 -5.61
N VAL A 178 14.13 -15.91 -5.30
CA VAL A 178 13.16 -16.66 -4.50
C VAL A 178 11.87 -16.85 -5.30
N GLU A 179 11.31 -18.05 -5.27
CA GLU A 179 9.94 -18.27 -5.73
C GLU A 179 8.98 -17.85 -4.63
N VAL A 180 8.10 -16.91 -4.96
CA VAL A 180 7.02 -16.43 -4.09
C VAL A 180 5.71 -16.96 -4.64
N SER A 181 4.92 -17.65 -3.80
CA SER A 181 3.60 -18.17 -4.19
C SER A 181 2.54 -17.69 -3.21
N VAL A 182 1.45 -17.15 -3.73
CA VAL A 182 0.20 -16.91 -2.98
C VAL A 182 -0.73 -18.09 -3.26
N LEU A 183 -1.25 -18.72 -2.23
CA LEU A 183 -2.08 -19.93 -2.39
C LEU A 183 -3.23 -19.99 -1.38
N MET A 184 -4.29 -20.70 -1.74
CA MET A 184 -5.38 -21.07 -0.84
C MET A 184 -5.62 -22.58 -0.86
N CYS A 185 -5.72 -23.18 0.34
CA CYS A 185 -5.85 -24.63 0.50
C CYS A 185 -6.75 -25.00 1.70
N GLU A 186 -6.92 -26.31 1.91
CA GLU A 186 -7.61 -26.82 3.11
C GLU A 186 -6.82 -26.46 4.39
N THR A 187 -7.53 -26.24 5.50
CA THR A 187 -6.91 -25.83 6.77
C THR A 187 -5.86 -26.81 7.29
N LYS A 188 -5.99 -28.09 6.93
CA LYS A 188 -5.11 -29.19 7.35
C LYS A 188 -4.00 -29.52 6.34
N SER A 189 -3.98 -28.83 5.18
CA SER A 189 -2.96 -29.08 4.15
C SER A 189 -1.56 -28.77 4.68
N ASP A 190 -0.63 -29.64 4.35
CA ASP A 190 0.79 -29.34 4.41
C ASP A 190 1.12 -28.31 3.33
N LEU A 191 1.66 -27.16 3.72
CA LEU A 191 1.88 -26.03 2.82
C LEU A 191 2.98 -26.28 1.80
N GLU A 192 4.06 -26.98 2.20
CA GLU A 192 5.17 -27.27 1.27
C GLU A 192 4.73 -28.26 0.20
N LEU A 193 4.12 -29.38 0.60
CA LEU A 193 3.60 -30.37 -0.34
C LEU A 193 2.51 -29.79 -1.24
N PHE A 194 1.62 -28.94 -0.69
CA PHE A 194 0.60 -28.29 -1.47
C PHE A 194 1.20 -27.32 -2.49
N ASN A 195 2.17 -26.50 -2.08
CA ASN A 195 2.85 -25.54 -2.95
C ASN A 195 3.56 -26.24 -4.14
N GLU A 196 4.10 -27.45 -3.93
CA GLU A 196 4.74 -28.24 -5.00
C GLU A 196 3.76 -28.82 -6.01
N ALA A 197 2.59 -29.26 -5.54
CA ALA A 197 1.68 -30.09 -6.34
C ALA A 197 0.46 -29.35 -6.89
N ALA A 198 0.11 -28.19 -6.31
CA ALA A 198 -1.13 -27.50 -6.64
C ALA A 198 -1.07 -26.82 -8.02
N ALA A 199 -2.19 -26.87 -8.73
CA ALA A 199 -2.36 -26.14 -9.97
C ALA A 199 -2.54 -24.64 -9.74
N ILE A 200 -2.14 -23.83 -10.72
CA ILE A 200 -2.46 -22.40 -10.78
C ILE A 200 -3.97 -22.25 -11.02
N GLN A 201 -4.62 -21.41 -10.23
CA GLN A 201 -6.02 -21.07 -10.43
C GLN A 201 -6.18 -20.12 -11.63
N PRO A 202 -7.26 -20.28 -12.43
CA PRO A 202 -7.58 -19.29 -13.45
C PRO A 202 -7.88 -17.93 -12.82
N MET A 203 -7.63 -16.86 -13.56
CA MET A 203 -8.12 -15.53 -13.20
C MET A 203 -9.66 -15.50 -13.27
N ASP A 204 -10.27 -14.61 -12.51
CA ASP A 204 -11.67 -14.24 -12.68
C ASP A 204 -11.85 -13.21 -13.82
N GLU A 205 -13.01 -12.58 -13.91
CA GLU A 205 -13.33 -11.57 -14.93
C GLU A 205 -12.49 -10.28 -14.79
N HIS A 206 -11.89 -10.06 -13.62
CA HIS A 206 -10.99 -8.94 -13.35
C HIS A 206 -9.54 -9.45 -13.29
N PRO A 207 -8.76 -9.36 -14.37
CA PRO A 207 -7.44 -9.97 -14.46
C PRO A 207 -6.37 -9.17 -13.67
N LEU A 208 -6.60 -8.98 -12.38
CA LEU A 208 -5.76 -8.20 -11.46
C LEU A 208 -4.67 -9.08 -10.84
N ARG A 209 -3.72 -9.54 -11.67
CA ARG A 209 -2.62 -10.41 -11.27
C ARG A 209 -1.41 -10.21 -12.17
N GLY A 210 -0.21 -10.14 -11.57
CA GLY A 210 1.03 -10.03 -12.34
C GLY A 210 2.21 -9.53 -11.55
N THR A 211 3.36 -9.45 -12.20
CA THR A 211 4.57 -8.78 -11.71
C THR A 211 4.83 -7.53 -12.53
N PHE A 212 5.00 -6.43 -11.83
CA PHE A 212 5.14 -5.08 -12.39
C PHE A 212 6.45 -4.46 -11.91
N GLU A 213 7.17 -3.76 -12.78
CA GLU A 213 8.39 -3.05 -12.41
C GLU A 213 8.07 -1.66 -11.85
N ALA A 214 8.97 -1.11 -11.01
CA ALA A 214 8.96 0.29 -10.57
C ALA A 214 7.64 0.73 -9.91
N ALA A 215 7.26 0.07 -8.82
CA ALA A 215 5.99 0.28 -8.13
C ALA A 215 5.94 1.53 -7.21
N ASP A 216 6.91 2.44 -7.29
CA ASP A 216 6.88 3.76 -6.64
C ASP A 216 6.79 4.86 -7.71
N TRP A 217 5.65 5.55 -7.73
CA TRP A 217 5.33 6.58 -8.71
C TRP A 217 5.46 7.97 -8.09
N ASN A 218 6.46 8.72 -8.55
CA ASN A 218 6.83 10.01 -8.00
C ASN A 218 6.41 11.14 -8.93
N TYR A 219 5.54 12.01 -8.43
CA TYR A 219 5.12 13.24 -9.07
C TYR A 219 5.77 14.42 -8.38
N THR A 220 6.23 15.40 -9.15
CA THR A 220 6.74 16.67 -8.61
C THR A 220 6.09 17.81 -9.37
N LEU A 221 5.27 18.62 -8.69
CA LEU A 221 4.64 19.78 -9.31
C LEU A 221 5.70 20.75 -9.84
N LYS A 222 5.57 21.15 -11.11
CA LYS A 222 6.55 22.01 -11.79
C LYS A 222 6.60 23.44 -11.25
N LYS A 223 5.50 23.90 -10.65
CA LYS A 223 5.39 25.26 -10.12
C LYS A 223 4.92 25.22 -8.67
N PRO A 224 5.42 26.13 -7.81
CA PRO A 224 4.86 26.31 -6.48
C PRO A 224 3.39 26.73 -6.54
N VAL A 225 2.59 26.20 -5.63
CA VAL A 225 1.20 26.61 -5.43
C VAL A 225 1.19 27.90 -4.60
N ASN A 226 0.68 28.97 -5.19
CA ASN A 226 0.65 30.30 -4.54
C ASN A 226 -0.73 30.96 -4.70
N ALA A 227 -1.64 30.62 -3.80
CA ALA A 227 -3.02 31.12 -3.75
C ALA A 227 -3.64 31.26 -5.15
N PRO A 228 -3.76 30.16 -5.91
CA PRO A 228 -4.14 30.18 -7.32
C PRO A 228 -5.53 30.81 -7.50
N GLU A 229 -5.74 31.54 -8.60
CA GLU A 229 -7.05 32.13 -8.91
C GLU A 229 -8.10 31.07 -9.15
N LYS A 230 -7.74 30.00 -9.87
CA LYS A 230 -8.51 28.78 -10.02
C LYS A 230 -7.81 27.66 -9.25
N PRO A 231 -8.57 26.76 -8.61
CA PRO A 231 -7.99 25.59 -7.97
C PRO A 231 -7.08 24.81 -8.92
N LEU A 232 -6.00 24.23 -8.40
CA LEU A 232 -5.15 23.29 -9.12
C LEU A 232 -5.59 21.86 -8.77
N MET A 233 -5.57 20.97 -9.75
CA MET A 233 -5.99 19.58 -9.57
C MET A 233 -4.98 18.62 -10.20
N LEU A 234 -4.71 17.51 -9.53
CA LEU A 234 -3.95 16.38 -10.05
C LEU A 234 -4.78 15.11 -9.87
N GLU A 235 -5.11 14.44 -10.97
CA GLU A 235 -5.78 13.15 -10.94
C GLU A 235 -4.75 12.02 -10.83
N LEU A 236 -5.06 11.01 -10.04
CA LEU A 236 -4.20 9.86 -9.79
C LEU A 236 -4.98 8.55 -9.93
N ALA A 237 -4.28 7.51 -10.33
CA ALA A 237 -4.83 6.18 -10.60
C ALA A 237 -5.93 6.21 -11.68
N THR A 238 -5.68 6.96 -12.75
CA THR A 238 -6.58 7.12 -13.90
C THR A 238 -6.11 6.34 -15.11
N SER A 239 -7.04 6.03 -16.02
CA SER A 239 -6.69 5.48 -17.34
C SER A 239 -5.90 6.47 -18.21
N GLN A 240 -6.04 7.79 -17.99
CA GLN A 240 -5.31 8.82 -18.73
C GLN A 240 -3.83 8.89 -18.31
N GLU A 241 -3.55 8.68 -17.01
CA GLU A 241 -2.20 8.53 -16.48
C GLU A 241 -1.55 7.26 -17.03
N GLY A 242 -2.36 6.24 -17.29
CA GLY A 242 -1.96 4.88 -17.58
C GLY A 242 -1.83 4.03 -16.32
N TYR A 243 -1.89 2.74 -16.51
CA TYR A 243 -1.71 1.77 -15.43
C TYR A 243 -0.35 1.08 -15.55
N ALA A 244 0.18 0.59 -14.43
CA ALA A 244 1.41 -0.18 -14.43
C ALA A 244 1.27 -1.41 -15.34
N LYS A 245 2.26 -1.60 -16.23
CA LYS A 245 2.30 -2.72 -17.18
C LYS A 245 3.34 -3.73 -16.70
N GLY A 246 2.99 -5.00 -16.82
CA GLY A 246 3.81 -6.11 -16.37
C GLY A 246 3.48 -7.40 -17.11
N VAL A 247 3.75 -8.52 -16.44
CA VAL A 247 3.51 -9.87 -16.96
C VAL A 247 2.89 -10.73 -15.88
N ASP A 248 1.85 -11.47 -16.21
CA ASP A 248 1.43 -12.60 -15.38
C ASP A 248 2.42 -13.76 -15.58
N ALA A 249 3.33 -13.96 -14.62
CA ALA A 249 4.36 -14.98 -14.67
C ALA A 249 3.80 -16.40 -14.75
N THR A 250 2.54 -16.61 -14.33
CA THR A 250 1.89 -17.93 -14.39
C THR A 250 1.41 -18.32 -15.78
N THR A 251 1.16 -17.33 -16.63
CA THR A 251 0.69 -17.52 -18.02
C THR A 251 1.69 -17.05 -19.07
N GLY A 252 2.62 -16.18 -18.70
CA GLY A 252 3.54 -15.48 -19.61
C GLY A 252 2.87 -14.37 -20.43
N LEU A 253 1.61 -14.02 -20.14
CA LEU A 253 0.87 -12.99 -20.86
C LEU A 253 1.09 -11.60 -20.28
N PRO A 254 0.97 -10.53 -21.09
CA PRO A 254 0.96 -9.16 -20.59
C PRO A 254 -0.13 -8.95 -19.54
N ALA A 255 0.17 -8.19 -18.51
CA ALA A 255 -0.73 -7.82 -17.45
C ALA A 255 -0.77 -6.29 -17.29
N GLU A 256 -1.90 -5.75 -16.89
CA GLU A 256 -2.09 -4.34 -16.58
C GLU A 256 -2.77 -4.20 -15.22
N ASN A 257 -2.21 -3.36 -14.35
CA ASN A 257 -2.73 -3.15 -12.99
C ASN A 257 -3.80 -2.06 -12.99
N TYR A 258 -5.01 -2.39 -13.41
CA TYR A 258 -6.14 -1.45 -13.43
C TYR A 258 -6.40 -0.89 -12.03
N GLY A 259 -6.20 0.44 -11.86
CA GLY A 259 -6.30 1.13 -10.58
C GLY A 259 -4.98 1.23 -9.82
N ASN A 260 -3.88 0.67 -10.32
CA ASN A 260 -2.54 0.76 -9.72
C ASN A 260 -2.48 0.34 -8.23
N TYR A 261 -3.24 -0.67 -7.82
CA TYR A 261 -3.20 -1.21 -6.46
C TYR A 261 -1.80 -1.72 -6.12
N GLY A 262 -1.33 -1.40 -4.90
CA GLY A 262 0.03 -1.72 -4.45
C GLY A 262 1.12 -0.78 -4.97
N VAL A 263 0.81 0.11 -5.92
CA VAL A 263 1.71 1.21 -6.32
C VAL A 263 1.69 2.28 -5.24
N ILE A 264 2.86 2.76 -4.83
CA ILE A 264 2.98 3.89 -3.91
C ILE A 264 3.12 5.18 -4.72
N TYR A 265 2.17 6.08 -4.56
CA TYR A 265 2.22 7.43 -5.11
C TYR A 265 2.89 8.37 -4.13
N LYS A 266 3.85 9.14 -4.59
CA LYS A 266 4.47 10.24 -3.86
C LYS A 266 4.36 11.53 -4.65
N VAL A 267 3.49 12.42 -4.20
CA VAL A 267 3.27 13.73 -4.83
C VAL A 267 4.03 14.79 -4.05
N ASN A 268 5.06 15.37 -4.69
CA ASN A 268 5.90 16.42 -4.14
C ASN A 268 5.41 17.79 -4.64
N PHE A 269 5.27 18.74 -3.74
CA PHE A 269 4.82 20.09 -4.08
C PHE A 269 5.33 21.14 -3.09
N THR A 270 5.40 22.38 -3.54
CA THR A 270 5.78 23.54 -2.73
C THR A 270 4.59 24.47 -2.60
N ILE A 271 4.28 24.89 -1.38
CA ILE A 271 3.34 25.96 -1.09
C ILE A 271 4.10 27.26 -0.93
N ALA A 272 3.73 28.30 -1.66
CA ALA A 272 4.34 29.62 -1.60
C ALA A 272 3.31 30.68 -1.13
N GLY A 273 3.83 31.87 -0.76
CA GLY A 273 3.00 32.99 -0.35
C GLY A 273 2.68 33.01 1.15
N LYS A 274 1.82 33.95 1.56
CA LYS A 274 1.50 34.19 2.99
C LYS A 274 0.21 33.55 3.46
N LYS A 275 -0.71 33.30 2.52
CA LYS A 275 -2.02 32.68 2.81
C LYS A 275 -1.89 31.16 2.82
N PRO A 276 -2.57 30.45 3.72
CA PRO A 276 -2.63 29.00 3.66
C PRO A 276 -3.39 28.53 2.43
N ILE A 277 -3.15 27.29 2.03
CA ILE A 277 -3.79 26.60 0.92
C ILE A 277 -4.55 25.40 1.47
N SER A 278 -5.81 25.24 1.12
CA SER A 278 -6.59 24.04 1.37
C SER A 278 -6.07 22.93 0.47
N PHE A 279 -5.70 21.80 1.07
CA PHE A 279 -5.30 20.58 0.39
C PHE A 279 -6.39 19.54 0.54
N ILE A 280 -7.02 19.14 -0.56
CA ILE A 280 -8.27 18.38 -0.61
C ILE A 280 -8.05 17.08 -1.36
N LEU A 281 -8.69 16.00 -0.87
CA LEU A 281 -8.85 14.74 -1.57
C LEU A 281 -10.32 14.58 -2.01
N ASN A 282 -10.53 14.35 -3.29
CA ASN A 282 -11.83 14.05 -3.88
C ASN A 282 -11.79 12.68 -4.60
N PRO A 283 -12.44 11.63 -4.08
CA PRO A 283 -12.57 10.36 -4.78
C PRO A 283 -13.71 10.44 -5.79
N ILE A 284 -13.36 10.45 -7.06
CA ILE A 284 -14.33 10.55 -8.17
C ILE A 284 -14.70 9.19 -8.78
N GLY A 285 -14.03 8.13 -8.37
CA GLY A 285 -14.31 6.75 -8.83
C GLY A 285 -15.42 6.05 -8.05
N GLY A 286 -15.89 6.63 -6.95
CA GLY A 286 -16.87 6.01 -6.05
C GLY A 286 -16.37 5.85 -4.61
N PRO A 287 -17.00 4.96 -3.81
CA PRO A 287 -16.61 4.78 -2.42
C PRO A 287 -15.12 4.47 -2.23
N PHE A 288 -14.49 5.23 -1.33
CA PHE A 288 -13.05 5.22 -1.07
C PHE A 288 -12.77 5.26 0.43
N ALA A 289 -11.82 4.42 0.88
CA ALA A 289 -11.37 4.40 2.26
C ALA A 289 -9.90 3.99 2.36
N GLY A 290 -9.05 4.82 2.94
CA GLY A 290 -7.61 4.53 3.01
C GLY A 290 -6.87 5.28 4.09
N TYR A 291 -5.55 5.24 3.98
CA TYR A 291 -4.61 6.07 4.73
C TYR A 291 -3.57 6.64 3.77
N GLY A 292 -3.05 7.80 4.13
CA GLY A 292 -1.92 8.42 3.46
C GLY A 292 -1.03 9.13 4.47
N VAL A 293 0.10 9.63 4.00
CA VAL A 293 1.08 10.37 4.81
C VAL A 293 1.30 11.74 4.20
N LEU A 294 1.14 12.76 4.99
CA LEU A 294 1.55 14.12 4.65
C LEU A 294 2.86 14.45 5.36
N GLU A 295 3.90 14.72 4.59
CA GLU A 295 5.21 15.16 5.07
C GLU A 295 5.36 16.66 4.84
N ASN A 296 5.73 17.40 5.87
CA ASN A 296 6.25 18.77 5.77
C ASN A 296 7.78 18.71 5.83
N LYS A 297 8.44 18.73 4.69
CA LYS A 297 9.90 18.61 4.60
C LYS A 297 10.63 19.81 5.19
N THR A 298 10.02 21.00 5.11
CA THR A 298 10.60 22.23 5.67
C THR A 298 10.73 22.15 7.20
N LYS A 299 9.77 21.47 7.86
CA LYS A 299 9.75 21.32 9.32
C LYS A 299 10.22 19.95 9.80
N GLY A 300 10.39 18.97 8.92
CA GLY A 300 10.66 17.59 9.30
C GLY A 300 9.48 16.89 9.99
N GLU A 301 8.25 17.35 9.72
CA GLU A 301 7.03 16.78 10.29
C GLU A 301 6.45 15.71 9.36
N ARG A 302 5.92 14.63 9.94
CA ARG A 302 5.25 13.54 9.21
C ARG A 302 3.94 13.20 9.92
N GLN A 303 2.84 13.22 9.18
CA GLN A 303 1.51 12.96 9.71
C GLN A 303 0.84 11.83 8.94
N LEU A 304 0.39 10.81 9.66
CA LEU A 304 -0.48 9.76 9.13
C LEU A 304 -1.92 10.27 9.11
N LEU A 305 -2.55 10.24 7.94
CA LEU A 305 -3.90 10.72 7.70
C LEU A 305 -4.84 9.56 7.37
N ALA A 306 -5.93 9.42 8.11
CA ALA A 306 -7.03 8.56 7.73
C ALA A 306 -7.84 9.24 6.59
N LEU A 307 -8.29 8.49 5.61
CA LEU A 307 -8.98 9.00 4.41
C LEU A 307 -10.32 8.26 4.23
N PRO A 308 -11.42 8.72 4.85
CA PRO A 308 -11.60 9.81 5.79
C PRO A 308 -11.34 9.43 7.27
N GLU A 309 -11.25 10.44 8.17
CA GLU A 309 -11.03 10.22 9.60
C GLU A 309 -12.26 9.66 10.33
N LYS A 310 -13.43 10.27 10.15
CA LYS A 310 -14.63 10.03 10.97
C LYS A 310 -15.62 9.02 10.40
N LYS A 311 -15.52 8.66 9.11
CA LYS A 311 -16.39 7.70 8.43
C LYS A 311 -15.57 6.48 8.00
N VAL A 312 -16.24 5.38 7.66
CA VAL A 312 -15.58 4.23 7.03
C VAL A 312 -15.05 4.64 5.67
N CYS A 313 -15.89 5.23 4.82
CA CYS A 313 -15.55 5.69 3.48
C CYS A 313 -16.13 7.07 3.18
N LEU A 314 -15.71 7.66 2.06
CA LEU A 314 -16.29 8.83 1.39
C LEU A 314 -16.43 8.53 -0.10
N GLY A 315 -17.04 9.44 -0.86
CA GLY A 315 -17.19 9.28 -2.31
C GLY A 315 -18.40 8.42 -2.70
N SER A 316 -19.38 8.27 -1.81
CA SER A 316 -20.69 7.71 -2.18
C SER A 316 -21.42 8.60 -3.20
N GLN A 317 -21.08 9.90 -3.21
CA GLN A 317 -21.43 10.88 -4.24
C GLN A 317 -20.13 11.47 -4.76
N ILE A 318 -20.06 11.77 -6.05
CA ILE A 318 -18.84 12.27 -6.71
C ILE A 318 -18.39 13.62 -6.16
N GLU A 319 -19.30 14.38 -5.56
CA GLU A 319 -19.07 15.68 -4.94
C GLU A 319 -18.49 15.58 -3.52
N GLU A 320 -18.52 14.40 -2.90
CA GLU A 320 -17.97 14.20 -1.55
C GLU A 320 -16.46 14.26 -1.56
N ALA A 321 -15.90 15.28 -0.92
CA ALA A 321 -14.46 15.45 -0.75
C ALA A 321 -14.11 15.76 0.72
N ILE A 322 -12.83 15.72 1.04
CA ILE A 322 -12.31 16.11 2.36
C ILE A 322 -11.13 17.05 2.23
N GLU A 323 -11.13 18.14 2.99
CA GLU A 323 -9.92 18.90 3.24
C GLU A 323 -9.02 18.12 4.19
N LEU A 324 -7.85 17.72 3.71
CA LEU A 324 -6.86 16.96 4.46
C LEU A 324 -6.08 17.87 5.41
N ALA A 325 -5.74 19.06 4.97
CA ALA A 325 -4.98 20.05 5.73
C ALA A 325 -5.07 21.45 5.11
N GLN A 326 -4.83 22.47 5.93
CA GLN A 326 -4.50 23.82 5.49
C GLN A 326 -3.00 24.04 5.55
N LEU A 327 -2.37 24.18 4.40
CA LEU A 327 -0.93 24.18 4.24
C LEU A 327 -0.39 25.61 4.18
N LYS A 328 0.61 25.90 5.02
CA LYS A 328 1.40 27.15 4.97
C LYS A 328 2.57 26.99 4.02
N ALA A 329 3.25 28.10 3.71
CA ALA A 329 4.46 28.06 2.86
C ALA A 329 5.46 27.01 3.35
N GLY A 330 5.96 26.18 2.43
CA GLY A 330 6.86 25.06 2.72
C GLY A 330 6.87 24.01 1.62
N GLU A 331 7.73 23.02 1.77
CA GLU A 331 7.84 21.87 0.90
C GLU A 331 7.14 20.68 1.52
N TYR A 332 6.33 19.99 0.70
CA TYR A 332 5.49 18.88 1.14
C TYR A 332 5.62 17.67 0.23
N SER A 333 5.32 16.51 0.80
CA SER A 333 4.99 15.30 0.04
C SER A 333 3.71 14.69 0.58
N PHE A 334 2.83 14.26 -0.31
CA PHE A 334 1.72 13.37 0.03
C PHE A 334 2.01 11.97 -0.51
N ILE A 335 1.99 10.99 0.37
CA ILE A 335 2.32 9.60 0.06
C ILE A 335 1.10 8.75 0.33
N TRP A 336 0.65 7.96 -0.64
CA TRP A 336 -0.49 7.07 -0.49
C TRP A 336 -0.39 5.90 -1.49
N SER A 337 -1.30 4.97 -1.40
CA SER A 337 -1.48 3.88 -2.37
C SER A 337 -2.97 3.66 -2.58
N PRO A 338 -3.43 3.24 -3.76
CA PRO A 338 -4.79 2.76 -3.95
C PRO A 338 -5.12 1.67 -2.93
N PRO A 339 -6.14 1.88 -2.05
CA PRO A 339 -6.49 0.89 -1.05
C PRO A 339 -7.29 -0.25 -1.67
N GLY A 340 -7.06 -1.48 -1.23
CA GLY A 340 -7.91 -2.61 -1.61
C GLY A 340 -9.39 -2.33 -1.30
N ALA A 341 -10.29 -2.78 -2.14
CA ALA A 341 -11.75 -2.56 -2.09
C ALA A 341 -12.20 -1.10 -2.24
N SER A 342 -11.33 -0.16 -2.59
CA SER A 342 -11.69 1.24 -2.87
C SER A 342 -11.76 1.52 -4.35
N ASN A 343 -12.65 2.43 -4.74
CA ASN A 343 -12.80 2.83 -6.14
C ASN A 343 -11.83 3.96 -6.51
N LEU A 344 -11.45 3.99 -7.76
CA LEU A 344 -10.51 4.93 -8.34
C LEU A 344 -11.10 5.50 -9.64
N PRO A 345 -10.71 6.69 -10.08
CA PRO A 345 -9.58 7.51 -9.63
C PRO A 345 -9.88 8.43 -8.45
N VAL A 346 -8.82 9.14 -7.98
CA VAL A 346 -8.92 10.21 -6.99
C VAL A 346 -8.31 11.50 -7.54
N GLN A 347 -8.77 12.64 -7.00
CA GLN A 347 -8.22 13.96 -7.30
C GLN A 347 -7.58 14.55 -6.04
N LEU A 348 -6.39 15.10 -6.19
CA LEU A 348 -5.76 16.00 -5.22
C LEU A 348 -5.98 17.43 -5.69
N ILE A 349 -6.53 18.28 -4.81
CA ILE A 349 -6.88 19.66 -5.15
C ILE A 349 -6.19 20.63 -4.19
N TRP A 350 -5.66 21.71 -4.74
CA TRP A 350 -5.07 22.83 -4.00
C TRP A 350 -5.86 24.09 -4.35
N GLU A 351 -6.47 24.71 -3.34
CA GLU A 351 -7.25 25.94 -3.52
C GLU A 351 -6.99 26.95 -2.40
N LYS A 352 -7.43 28.19 -2.63
CA LYS A 352 -7.39 29.23 -1.59
C LYS A 352 -8.26 28.81 -0.42
N THR A 353 -7.76 28.97 0.80
CA THR A 353 -8.61 28.96 2.00
C THR A 353 -9.58 30.14 1.94
N GLU A 354 -10.85 29.87 2.16
CA GLU A 354 -11.88 30.93 2.33
C GLU A 354 -11.58 31.84 3.52
#